data_8dd52283289ee5af569582630fc4e4b4
#
_entry.id   8dd52283289ee5af569582630fc4e4b4
#
_cell.length_a   1.000
_cell.length_b   1.000
_cell.length_c   1.000
_cell.angle_alpha   90.00
_cell.angle_beta   90.00
_cell.angle_gamma   90.00
#
_symmetry.space_group_name_H-M   'P 1'
#
loop_
_entity.id
_entity.type
_entity.pdbx_description
1 polymer ?
#
loop_
_entity_poly.entity_id
_entity_poly.type
_entity_poly.pdbx_seq_one_letter_code
_entity_poly.pdbx_strand_id
1 'polypeptide(L)'
;AVSGVSLVDNVNQLIIQIFSALSTGGAVVCSQYLGRRDVESARTAAKQLLYAVFALAVALMAVALIFQQHILSLLFGQIEPDVMDSALVYFLTTALAYPFISLYNAGAALFRSMGNSKVSMFNSLIVNLVNVAVNAVLIYGFHMGSLGAGIGTLVSRIVAAVIILYLLQHHNNVLRIEGLFRFQFRGDMVGRILTIGIPNGLENGLFQTGKLVVLSLITSFGTNAVAANAIANSIAGVVNVPGQAIGLAMITVVGQCMGAQAPEQAVSYTRKLVSIVYVSMGSLALIMFFFAAPLCSIFQLTPEAADMAAEVLRWCAVFDLIIWPLAFTLPNALRAAGDAVFTMAVSLASMFLFRIGFSYLLSCSWGLDLGLLGVWIAMIIDWWVRALIFIFRFVQGKWKRIRLI
;
A
#
# COMPACT_ATOMS: atom_id res chain seq x y z
N ALA A 1 23.83 -9.16 9.45
CA ALA A 1 23.43 -7.97 8.70
C ALA A 1 22.10 -8.16 7.95
N VAL A 2 21.96 -9.16 7.07
CA VAL A 2 20.74 -9.36 6.26
C VAL A 2 19.49 -9.54 7.14
N SER A 3 19.58 -10.34 8.19
CA SER A 3 18.46 -10.56 9.12
C SER A 3 18.03 -9.27 9.82
N GLY A 4 18.97 -8.44 10.27
CA GLY A 4 18.67 -7.15 10.91
C GLY A 4 17.99 -6.17 9.94
N VAL A 5 18.43 -6.10 8.69
CA VAL A 5 17.80 -5.29 7.63
C VAL A 5 16.35 -5.74 7.40
N SER A 6 16.10 -7.04 7.25
CA SER A 6 14.76 -7.58 7.04
C SER A 6 13.77 -7.25 8.18
N LEU A 7 14.25 -7.30 9.44
CA LEU A 7 13.41 -6.94 10.60
C LEU A 7 12.98 -5.47 10.54
N VAL A 8 13.94 -4.58 10.27
CA VAL A 8 13.67 -3.15 10.15
C VAL A 8 12.78 -2.82 8.96
N ASP A 9 12.92 -3.54 7.83
CA ASP A 9 12.08 -3.32 6.66
C ASP A 9 10.59 -3.60 6.95
N ASN A 10 10.27 -4.55 7.82
CA ASN A 10 8.89 -4.76 8.25
C ASN A 10 8.33 -3.53 8.98
N VAL A 11 9.14 -2.89 9.84
CA VAL A 11 8.74 -1.65 10.53
C VAL A 11 8.58 -0.50 9.53
N ASN A 12 9.56 -0.35 8.63
CA ASN A 12 9.54 0.66 7.58
C ASN A 12 8.30 0.56 6.69
N GLN A 13 7.89 -0.67 6.33
CA GLN A 13 6.69 -0.91 5.53
C GLN A 13 5.42 -0.39 6.23
N LEU A 14 5.28 -0.60 7.53
CA LEU A 14 4.14 -0.04 8.29
C LEU A 14 4.11 1.49 8.23
N ILE A 15 5.26 2.13 8.43
CA ILE A 15 5.38 3.59 8.40
C ILE A 15 5.10 4.14 6.99
N ILE A 16 5.62 3.48 5.95
CA ILE A 16 5.34 3.85 4.55
C ILE A 16 3.85 3.76 4.24
N GLN A 17 3.13 2.77 4.77
CA GLN A 17 1.68 2.65 4.60
C GLN A 17 0.93 3.83 5.22
N ILE A 18 1.38 4.36 6.36
CA ILE A 18 0.81 5.55 6.99
C ILE A 18 0.99 6.77 6.07
N PHE A 19 2.20 6.98 5.53
CA PHE A 19 2.46 8.08 4.59
C PHE A 19 1.64 7.94 3.30
N SER A 20 1.54 6.74 2.76
CA SER A 20 0.74 6.44 1.58
C SER A 20 -0.75 6.73 1.80
N ALA A 21 -1.27 6.37 2.98
CA ALA A 21 -2.67 6.59 3.33
C ALA A 21 -3.01 8.08 3.42
N LEU A 22 -2.16 8.87 4.09
CA LEU A 22 -2.35 10.31 4.18
C LEU A 22 -2.21 10.98 2.80
N SER A 23 -1.26 10.52 1.99
CA SER A 23 -1.07 10.97 0.61
C SER A 23 -2.29 10.67 -0.26
N THR A 24 -2.95 9.52 -0.05
CA THR A 24 -4.20 9.16 -0.72
C THR A 24 -5.33 10.12 -0.31
N GLY A 25 -5.43 10.48 0.98
CA GLY A 25 -6.38 11.49 1.46
C GLY A 25 -6.21 12.82 0.73
N GLY A 26 -4.98 13.30 0.62
CA GLY A 26 -4.66 14.51 -0.14
C GLY A 26 -4.96 14.39 -1.63
N ALA A 27 -4.66 13.25 -2.25
CA ALA A 27 -4.98 13.00 -3.66
C ALA A 27 -6.50 13.07 -3.93
N VAL A 28 -7.32 12.50 -3.05
CA VAL A 28 -8.79 12.57 -3.15
C VAL A 28 -9.25 14.03 -3.10
N VAL A 29 -8.83 14.79 -2.09
CA VAL A 29 -9.23 16.19 -1.91
C VAL A 29 -8.79 17.04 -3.10
N CYS A 30 -7.53 16.92 -3.53
CA CYS A 30 -7.01 17.65 -4.69
C CYS A 30 -7.74 17.26 -5.98
N SER A 31 -8.03 15.97 -6.21
CA SER A 31 -8.77 15.50 -7.38
C SER A 31 -10.18 16.10 -7.43
N GLN A 32 -10.87 16.18 -6.30
CA GLN A 32 -12.20 16.78 -6.25
C GLN A 32 -12.17 18.29 -6.53
N TYR A 33 -11.21 19.05 -5.96
CA TYR A 33 -11.06 20.47 -6.29
C TYR A 33 -10.71 20.69 -7.75
N LEU A 34 -9.82 19.85 -8.34
CA LEU A 34 -9.51 19.92 -9.76
C LEU A 34 -10.73 19.63 -10.63
N GLY A 35 -11.54 18.65 -10.25
CA GLY A 35 -12.80 18.36 -10.93
C GLY A 35 -13.79 19.52 -10.89
N ARG A 36 -13.85 20.24 -9.75
CA ARG A 36 -14.65 21.46 -9.58
C ARG A 36 -14.09 22.68 -10.33
N ARG A 37 -12.89 22.55 -10.92
CA ARG A 37 -12.11 23.64 -11.55
C ARG A 37 -11.66 24.72 -10.57
N ASP A 38 -11.64 24.43 -9.29
CA ASP A 38 -11.11 25.30 -8.23
C ASP A 38 -9.65 25.00 -8.00
N VAL A 39 -8.80 25.53 -8.89
CA VAL A 39 -7.35 25.30 -8.90
C VAL A 39 -6.69 25.92 -7.67
N GLU A 40 -7.20 27.04 -7.16
CA GLU A 40 -6.63 27.73 -6.01
C GLU A 40 -6.79 26.90 -4.73
N SER A 41 -8.00 26.40 -4.48
CA SER A 41 -8.24 25.48 -3.37
C SER A 41 -7.47 24.18 -3.51
N ALA A 42 -7.33 23.66 -4.74
CA ALA A 42 -6.53 22.47 -5.02
C ALA A 42 -5.04 22.68 -4.67
N ARG A 43 -4.46 23.84 -5.05
CA ARG A 43 -3.08 24.22 -4.69
C ARG A 43 -2.91 24.37 -3.18
N THR A 44 -3.90 24.96 -2.53
CA THR A 44 -3.90 25.09 -1.07
C THR A 44 -3.93 23.72 -0.41
N ALA A 45 -4.82 22.81 -0.83
CA ALA A 45 -4.90 21.45 -0.32
C ALA A 45 -3.59 20.68 -0.56
N ALA A 46 -2.98 20.83 -1.73
CA ALA A 46 -1.68 20.21 -2.04
C ALA A 46 -0.57 20.70 -1.09
N LYS A 47 -0.53 22.00 -0.82
CA LYS A 47 0.43 22.59 0.12
C LYS A 47 0.22 22.09 1.55
N GLN A 48 -1.06 22.04 2.00
CA GLN A 48 -1.40 21.51 3.33
C GLN A 48 -1.06 20.02 3.45
N LEU A 49 -1.24 19.23 2.40
CA LEU A 49 -0.83 17.83 2.38
C LEU A 49 0.68 17.70 2.62
N LEU A 50 1.51 18.46 1.90
CA LEU A 50 2.97 18.41 2.08
C LEU A 50 3.38 18.79 3.51
N TYR A 51 2.75 19.79 4.10
CA TYR A 51 3.01 20.17 5.49
C TYR A 51 2.59 19.05 6.46
N ALA A 52 1.40 18.49 6.28
CA ALA A 52 0.88 17.44 7.16
C ALA A 52 1.74 16.17 7.12
N VAL A 53 2.12 15.70 5.90
CA VAL A 53 2.96 14.50 5.77
C VAL A 53 4.37 14.73 6.31
N PHE A 54 4.94 15.93 6.09
CA PHE A 54 6.26 16.29 6.60
C PHE A 54 6.28 16.35 8.12
N ALA A 55 5.31 17.04 8.72
CA ALA A 55 5.19 17.14 10.18
C ALA A 55 5.00 15.75 10.82
N LEU A 56 4.12 14.91 10.26
CA LEU A 56 3.93 13.54 10.72
C LEU A 56 5.22 12.71 10.59
N ALA A 57 5.92 12.86 9.46
CA ALA A 57 7.15 12.10 9.23
C ALA A 57 8.28 12.51 10.16
N VAL A 58 8.42 13.81 10.46
CA VAL A 58 9.38 14.32 11.45
C VAL A 58 9.04 13.81 12.85
N ALA A 59 7.76 13.80 13.23
CA ALA A 59 7.32 13.25 14.50
C ALA A 59 7.63 11.74 14.61
N LEU A 60 7.31 10.96 13.58
CA LEU A 60 7.62 9.53 13.55
C LEU A 60 9.13 9.25 13.49
N MET A 61 9.90 10.07 12.78
CA MET A 61 11.36 10.03 12.79
C MET A 61 11.90 10.25 14.19
N ALA A 62 11.44 11.28 14.89
CA ALA A 62 11.88 11.57 16.25
C ALA A 62 11.54 10.42 17.21
N VAL A 63 10.34 9.86 17.15
CA VAL A 63 9.94 8.68 17.94
C VAL A 63 10.82 7.48 17.60
N ALA A 64 11.06 7.21 16.30
CA ALA A 64 11.91 6.12 15.87
C ALA A 64 13.34 6.25 16.38
N LEU A 65 13.94 7.46 16.32
CA LEU A 65 15.30 7.71 16.77
C LEU A 65 15.45 7.63 18.29
N ILE A 66 14.47 8.14 19.03
CA ILE A 66 14.51 8.13 20.51
C ILE A 66 14.28 6.71 21.07
N PHE A 67 13.35 5.98 20.48
CA PHE A 67 12.90 4.68 21.00
C PHE A 67 13.35 3.48 20.14
N GLN A 68 14.32 3.64 19.23
CA GLN A 68 14.76 2.60 18.28
C GLN A 68 15.01 1.24 18.93
N GLN A 69 15.75 1.20 20.04
CA GLN A 69 16.08 -0.04 20.76
C GLN A 69 14.82 -0.67 21.39
N HIS A 70 13.97 0.15 22.00
CA HIS A 70 12.71 -0.32 22.60
C HIS A 70 11.74 -0.85 21.53
N ILE A 71 11.63 -0.17 20.40
CA ILE A 71 10.77 -0.60 19.28
C ILE A 71 11.23 -1.96 18.76
N LEU A 72 12.53 -2.13 18.49
CA LEU A 72 13.06 -3.39 17.98
C LEU A 72 12.94 -4.53 19.01
N SER A 73 13.26 -4.28 20.27
CA SER A 73 13.13 -5.29 21.33
C SER A 73 11.68 -5.66 21.63
N LEU A 74 10.75 -4.70 21.56
CA LEU A 74 9.32 -4.95 21.76
C LEU A 74 8.71 -5.79 20.62
N LEU A 75 9.12 -5.50 19.38
CA LEU A 75 8.56 -6.18 18.20
C LEU A 75 9.16 -7.55 17.95
N PHE A 76 10.45 -7.72 18.24
CA PHE A 76 11.19 -8.92 17.85
C PHE A 76 11.76 -9.72 19.03
N GLY A 77 11.56 -9.25 20.25
CA GLY A 77 12.01 -9.92 21.47
C GLY A 77 13.55 -9.93 21.62
N GLN A 78 14.08 -11.03 22.18
CA GLN A 78 15.52 -11.21 22.32
C GLN A 78 16.14 -11.68 21.00
N ILE A 79 16.91 -10.81 20.37
CA ILE A 79 17.64 -11.05 19.12
C ILE A 79 19.13 -11.17 19.47
N GLU A 80 19.87 -11.93 18.67
CA GLU A 80 21.32 -12.00 18.77
C GLU A 80 21.94 -10.59 18.71
N PRO A 81 22.95 -10.27 19.56
CA PRO A 81 23.55 -8.93 19.64
C PRO A 81 24.01 -8.38 18.27
N ASP A 82 24.67 -9.19 17.46
CA ASP A 82 25.17 -8.79 16.13
C ASP A 82 24.05 -8.44 15.15
N VAL A 83 22.89 -9.11 15.30
CA VAL A 83 21.69 -8.81 14.49
C VAL A 83 21.05 -7.52 14.96
N MET A 84 21.00 -7.31 16.27
CA MET A 84 20.46 -6.08 16.88
C MET A 84 21.28 -4.86 16.46
N ASP A 85 22.61 -4.94 16.54
CA ASP A 85 23.50 -3.84 16.13
C ASP A 85 23.32 -3.48 14.66
N SER A 86 23.25 -4.50 13.79
CA SER A 86 22.98 -4.28 12.37
C SER A 86 21.60 -3.67 12.11
N ALA A 87 20.59 -4.07 12.90
CA ALA A 87 19.23 -3.53 12.82
C ALA A 87 19.17 -2.07 13.29
N LEU A 88 19.83 -1.74 14.39
CA LEU A 88 19.89 -0.36 14.93
C LEU A 88 20.54 0.60 13.94
N VAL A 89 21.67 0.21 13.35
CA VAL A 89 22.38 1.04 12.36
C VAL A 89 21.51 1.28 11.12
N TYR A 90 20.85 0.23 10.62
CA TYR A 90 19.95 0.34 9.47
C TYR A 90 18.69 1.14 9.80
N PHE A 91 18.11 0.95 10.99
CA PHE A 91 16.93 1.67 11.44
C PHE A 91 17.19 3.17 11.60
N LEU A 92 18.33 3.55 12.18
CA LEU A 92 18.78 4.93 12.29
C LEU A 92 18.79 5.63 10.92
N THR A 93 19.44 5.00 9.93
CA THR A 93 19.60 5.59 8.60
C THR A 93 18.30 5.63 7.82
N THR A 94 17.45 4.61 7.94
CA THR A 94 16.13 4.58 7.29
C THR A 94 15.11 5.48 7.96
N ALA A 95 15.18 5.67 9.28
CA ALA A 95 14.34 6.65 9.99
C ALA A 95 14.62 8.08 9.52
N LEU A 96 15.87 8.44 9.28
CA LEU A 96 16.26 9.75 8.71
C LEU A 96 15.66 9.96 7.30
N ALA A 97 15.31 8.90 6.60
CA ALA A 97 14.67 8.98 5.28
C ALA A 97 13.15 9.25 5.35
N TYR A 98 12.48 9.11 6.50
CA TYR A 98 11.02 9.26 6.60
C TYR A 98 10.47 10.59 6.07
N PRO A 99 11.04 11.77 6.38
CA PRO A 99 10.57 13.03 5.83
C PRO A 99 10.63 13.05 4.29
N PHE A 100 11.66 12.47 3.71
CA PHE A 100 11.85 12.43 2.25
C PHE A 100 10.91 11.40 1.59
N ILE A 101 10.70 10.25 2.23
CA ILE A 101 9.73 9.23 1.78
C ILE A 101 8.32 9.81 1.79
N SER A 102 7.94 10.54 2.84
CA SER A 102 6.62 11.13 2.97
C SER A 102 6.36 12.20 1.91
N LEU A 103 7.33 13.09 1.67
CA LEU A 103 7.26 14.12 0.62
C LEU A 103 7.19 13.50 -0.79
N TYR A 104 7.97 12.45 -1.04
CA TYR A 104 7.90 11.72 -2.29
C TYR A 104 6.51 11.09 -2.51
N ASN A 105 5.97 10.40 -1.51
CA ASN A 105 4.64 9.77 -1.62
C ASN A 105 3.54 10.80 -1.85
N ALA A 106 3.56 11.92 -1.13
CA ALA A 106 2.62 13.01 -1.32
C ALA A 106 2.75 13.66 -2.71
N GLY A 107 3.96 13.97 -3.13
CA GLY A 107 4.21 14.53 -4.46
C GLY A 107 3.77 13.60 -5.59
N ALA A 108 4.07 12.31 -5.48
CA ALA A 108 3.62 11.30 -6.44
C ALA A 108 2.08 11.21 -6.48
N ALA A 109 1.41 11.29 -5.33
CA ALA A 109 -0.05 11.31 -5.23
C ALA A 109 -0.64 12.58 -5.88
N LEU A 110 -0.01 13.74 -5.69
CA LEU A 110 -0.41 15.00 -6.34
C LEU A 110 -0.26 14.94 -7.86
N PHE A 111 0.85 14.39 -8.38
CA PHE A 111 1.00 14.20 -9.82
C PHE A 111 -0.04 13.25 -10.40
N ARG A 112 -0.38 12.17 -9.69
CA ARG A 112 -1.48 11.28 -10.09
C ARG A 112 -2.83 12.01 -10.08
N SER A 113 -3.11 12.86 -9.08
CA SER A 113 -4.37 13.64 -9.01
C SER A 113 -4.54 14.62 -10.18
N MET A 114 -3.44 15.07 -10.78
CA MET A 114 -3.42 15.85 -12.03
C MET A 114 -3.56 14.99 -13.30
N GLY A 115 -3.63 13.66 -13.18
CA GLY A 115 -3.62 12.73 -14.32
C GLY A 115 -2.23 12.47 -14.91
N ASN A 116 -1.16 12.94 -14.28
CA ASN A 116 0.21 12.79 -14.76
C ASN A 116 1.00 11.73 -13.99
N SER A 117 0.66 10.47 -14.19
CA SER A 117 1.35 9.34 -13.56
C SER A 117 2.76 9.09 -14.12
N LYS A 118 3.08 9.63 -15.31
CA LYS A 118 4.41 9.48 -15.93
C LYS A 118 5.52 10.04 -15.05
N VAL A 119 5.30 11.20 -14.43
CA VAL A 119 6.27 11.81 -13.52
C VAL A 119 6.56 10.90 -12.33
N SER A 120 5.54 10.33 -11.69
CA SER A 120 5.71 9.38 -10.59
C SER A 120 6.47 8.13 -11.02
N MET A 121 6.19 7.62 -12.21
CA MET A 121 6.87 6.44 -12.77
C MET A 121 8.36 6.72 -13.02
N PHE A 122 8.69 7.79 -13.73
CA PHE A 122 10.10 8.14 -14.02
C PHE A 122 10.88 8.45 -12.74
N ASN A 123 10.28 9.18 -11.80
CA ASN A 123 10.93 9.45 -10.52
C ASN A 123 11.19 8.14 -9.75
N SER A 124 10.23 7.23 -9.71
CA SER A 124 10.42 5.91 -9.09
C SER A 124 11.55 5.11 -9.74
N LEU A 125 11.65 5.16 -11.07
CA LEU A 125 12.75 4.50 -11.79
C LEU A 125 14.12 5.09 -11.42
N ILE A 126 14.24 6.43 -11.41
CA ILE A 126 15.46 7.12 -11.00
C ILE A 126 15.85 6.76 -9.57
N VAL A 127 14.90 6.76 -8.65
CA VAL A 127 15.11 6.39 -7.23
C VAL A 127 15.68 4.98 -7.10
N ASN A 128 15.10 4.02 -7.83
CA ASN A 128 15.55 2.64 -7.78
C ASN A 128 16.95 2.50 -8.38
N LEU A 129 17.24 3.18 -9.49
CA LEU A 129 18.59 3.18 -10.09
C LEU A 129 19.63 3.80 -9.14
N VAL A 130 19.32 4.94 -8.53
CA VAL A 130 20.19 5.58 -7.53
C VAL A 130 20.41 4.67 -6.33
N ASN A 131 19.34 4.04 -5.84
CA ASN A 131 19.44 3.12 -4.71
C ASN A 131 20.35 1.93 -5.01
N VAL A 132 20.17 1.27 -6.15
CA VAL A 132 21.02 0.15 -6.58
C VAL A 132 22.47 0.59 -6.76
N ALA A 133 22.71 1.73 -7.43
CA ALA A 133 24.06 2.24 -7.68
C ALA A 133 24.78 2.59 -6.37
N VAL A 134 24.14 3.34 -5.48
CA VAL A 134 24.73 3.73 -4.18
C VAL A 134 24.95 2.52 -3.29
N ASN A 135 23.98 1.59 -3.22
CA ASN A 135 24.14 0.34 -2.48
C ASN A 135 25.31 -0.49 -3.00
N ALA A 136 25.45 -0.62 -4.32
CA ALA A 136 26.55 -1.36 -4.92
C ALA A 136 27.91 -0.76 -4.54
N VAL A 137 28.06 0.56 -4.60
CA VAL A 137 29.30 1.24 -4.22
C VAL A 137 29.59 1.10 -2.73
N LEU A 138 28.61 1.33 -1.87
CA LEU A 138 28.83 1.32 -0.41
C LEU A 138 28.97 -0.07 0.16
N ILE A 139 28.23 -1.06 -0.35
CA ILE A 139 28.27 -2.42 0.17
C ILE A 139 29.48 -3.18 -0.38
N TYR A 140 29.70 -3.14 -1.70
CA TYR A 140 30.80 -3.91 -2.34
C TYR A 140 32.11 -3.13 -2.43
N GLY A 141 32.06 -1.79 -2.61
CA GLY A 141 33.26 -0.96 -2.69
C GLY A 141 33.86 -0.62 -1.32
N PHE A 142 33.00 -0.16 -0.41
CA PHE A 142 33.43 0.27 0.93
C PHE A 142 33.17 -0.76 2.04
N HIS A 143 32.55 -1.90 1.74
CA HIS A 143 32.23 -2.99 2.69
C HIS A 143 31.39 -2.53 3.90
N MET A 144 30.49 -1.54 3.72
CA MET A 144 29.71 -0.92 4.81
C MET A 144 28.52 -1.77 5.29
N GLY A 145 28.21 -2.90 4.69
CA GLY A 145 27.14 -3.81 5.12
C GLY A 145 25.77 -3.13 5.26
N SER A 146 25.15 -3.28 6.44
CA SER A 146 23.82 -2.68 6.73
C SER A 146 23.81 -1.16 6.73
N LEU A 147 24.91 -0.53 7.15
CA LEU A 147 25.04 0.94 7.08
C LEU A 147 25.04 1.42 5.63
N GLY A 148 25.74 0.72 4.72
CA GLY A 148 25.74 1.04 3.29
C GLY A 148 24.35 0.95 2.67
N ALA A 149 23.59 -0.10 2.98
CA ALA A 149 22.20 -0.26 2.53
C ALA A 149 21.28 0.86 3.05
N GLY A 150 21.44 1.26 4.32
CA GLY A 150 20.67 2.34 4.91
C GLY A 150 20.99 3.70 4.30
N ILE A 151 22.27 4.03 4.10
CA ILE A 151 22.70 5.28 3.43
C ILE A 151 22.21 5.30 1.98
N GLY A 152 22.29 4.20 1.24
CA GLY A 152 21.78 4.12 -0.11
C GLY A 152 20.27 4.38 -0.19
N THR A 153 19.53 3.85 0.77
CA THR A 153 18.10 4.17 0.93
C THR A 153 17.89 5.66 1.22
N LEU A 154 18.61 6.22 2.17
CA LEU A 154 18.49 7.65 2.52
C LEU A 154 18.79 8.55 1.32
N VAL A 155 19.91 8.34 0.63
CA VAL A 155 20.32 9.14 -0.54
C VAL A 155 19.28 9.06 -1.65
N SER A 156 18.82 7.85 -1.98
CA SER A 156 17.81 7.66 -3.04
C SER A 156 16.48 8.37 -2.70
N ARG A 157 16.06 8.38 -1.43
CA ARG A 157 14.84 9.06 -0.99
C ARG A 157 15.00 10.59 -0.96
N ILE A 158 16.17 11.11 -0.61
CA ILE A 158 16.47 12.53 -0.75
C ILE A 158 16.37 12.96 -2.22
N VAL A 159 17.00 12.23 -3.12
CA VAL A 159 16.92 12.50 -4.57
C VAL A 159 15.47 12.46 -5.06
N ALA A 160 14.69 11.46 -4.63
CA ALA A 160 13.27 11.36 -4.95
C ALA A 160 12.48 12.59 -4.54
N ALA A 161 12.65 13.02 -3.28
CA ALA A 161 11.93 14.16 -2.72
C ALA A 161 12.33 15.46 -3.42
N VAL A 162 13.62 15.67 -3.68
CA VAL A 162 14.11 16.86 -4.37
C VAL A 162 13.53 16.95 -5.78
N ILE A 163 13.58 15.85 -6.54
CA ILE A 163 13.04 15.82 -7.91
C ILE A 163 11.54 16.13 -7.91
N ILE A 164 10.76 15.45 -7.05
CA ILE A 164 9.30 15.61 -7.05
C ILE A 164 8.89 17.03 -6.61
N LEU A 165 9.56 17.60 -5.60
CA LEU A 165 9.30 18.97 -5.14
C LEU A 165 9.72 20.02 -6.17
N TYR A 166 10.85 19.82 -6.84
CA TYR A 166 11.28 20.69 -7.94
C TYR A 166 10.26 20.70 -9.07
N LEU A 167 9.80 19.52 -9.48
CA LEU A 167 8.80 19.39 -10.53
C LEU A 167 7.45 20.01 -10.11
N LEU A 168 7.03 19.91 -8.83
CA LEU A 168 5.80 20.55 -8.34
C LEU A 168 5.87 22.09 -8.36
N GLN A 169 7.05 22.67 -8.35
CA GLN A 169 7.23 24.13 -8.47
C GLN A 169 7.24 24.62 -9.92
N HIS A 170 7.32 23.71 -10.90
CA HIS A 170 7.42 24.09 -12.31
C HIS A 170 6.13 24.75 -12.82
N HIS A 171 6.29 25.81 -13.62
CA HIS A 171 5.20 26.68 -14.11
C HIS A 171 4.09 25.97 -14.88
N ASN A 172 4.41 24.86 -15.55
CA ASN A 172 3.47 24.14 -16.40
C ASN A 172 2.50 23.21 -15.62
N ASN A 173 2.69 23.07 -14.31
CA ASN A 173 1.83 22.19 -13.52
C ASN A 173 0.59 22.92 -12.98
N VAL A 174 -0.57 22.29 -13.09
CA VAL A 174 -1.84 22.82 -12.59
C VAL A 174 -1.76 23.03 -11.06
N LEU A 175 -1.22 22.05 -10.33
CA LEU A 175 -0.96 22.14 -8.89
C LEU A 175 0.42 22.73 -8.58
N ARG A 176 0.77 23.85 -9.24
CA ARG A 176 2.02 24.54 -8.93
C ARG A 176 2.01 25.02 -7.47
N ILE A 177 3.02 24.64 -6.71
CA ILE A 177 3.16 25.04 -5.31
C ILE A 177 4.13 26.24 -5.24
N GLU A 178 3.57 27.42 -4.98
CA GLU A 178 4.34 28.63 -4.76
C GLU A 178 4.56 28.89 -3.28
N GLY A 179 5.76 29.36 -2.93
CA GLY A 179 6.06 29.76 -1.56
C GLY A 179 5.91 28.61 -0.56
N LEU A 180 6.48 27.43 -0.85
CA LEU A 180 6.45 26.25 0.03
C LEU A 180 6.92 26.58 1.45
N PHE A 181 7.88 27.51 1.59
CA PHE A 181 8.42 27.95 2.88
C PHE A 181 7.59 29.06 3.56
N ARG A 182 6.57 29.61 2.90
CA ARG A 182 5.61 30.52 3.56
C ARG A 182 4.52 29.66 4.21
N PHE A 183 4.74 29.34 5.47
CA PHE A 183 3.82 28.50 6.24
C PHE A 183 2.48 29.23 6.45
N GLN A 184 1.42 28.66 5.96
CA GLN A 184 0.04 29.09 6.22
C GLN A 184 -0.77 27.85 6.53
N PHE A 185 -1.10 27.65 7.79
CA PHE A 185 -1.89 26.50 8.21
C PHE A 185 -3.39 26.75 7.96
N ARG A 186 -4.03 25.81 7.26
CA ARG A 186 -5.48 25.79 7.05
C ARG A 186 -6.05 24.49 7.60
N GLY A 187 -6.56 24.55 8.84
CA GLY A 187 -7.08 23.39 9.55
C GLY A 187 -8.28 22.74 8.88
N ASP A 188 -9.13 23.50 8.16
CA ASP A 188 -10.24 23.01 7.39
C ASP A 188 -9.79 22.04 6.26
N MET A 189 -8.73 22.41 5.53
CA MET A 189 -8.16 21.58 4.48
C MET A 189 -7.46 20.33 5.04
N VAL A 190 -6.71 20.50 6.12
CA VAL A 190 -6.08 19.36 6.81
C VAL A 190 -7.15 18.41 7.34
N GLY A 191 -8.24 18.91 7.92
CA GLY A 191 -9.35 18.09 8.38
C GLY A 191 -9.96 17.24 7.27
N ARG A 192 -10.18 17.81 6.07
CA ARG A 192 -10.68 17.06 4.90
C ARG A 192 -9.71 15.96 4.45
N ILE A 193 -8.41 16.25 4.44
CA ILE A 193 -7.37 15.25 4.10
C ILE A 193 -7.37 14.12 5.12
N LEU A 194 -7.46 14.44 6.42
CA LEU A 194 -7.46 13.46 7.50
C LEU A 194 -8.73 12.60 7.52
N THR A 195 -9.88 13.15 7.11
CA THR A 195 -11.15 12.40 7.00
C THR A 195 -11.03 11.18 6.07
N ILE A 196 -10.18 11.26 5.06
CA ILE A 196 -9.88 10.13 4.16
C ILE A 196 -8.61 9.40 4.60
N GLY A 197 -7.57 10.16 4.98
CA GLY A 197 -6.24 9.62 5.29
C GLY A 197 -6.23 8.73 6.53
N ILE A 198 -6.90 9.15 7.62
CA ILE A 198 -6.92 8.36 8.86
C ILE A 198 -7.64 7.00 8.67
N PRO A 199 -8.88 6.94 8.13
CA PRO A 199 -9.52 5.65 7.89
C PRO A 199 -8.68 4.74 6.98
N ASN A 200 -8.11 5.28 5.91
CA ASN A 200 -7.26 4.50 5.01
C ASN A 200 -5.96 4.01 5.69
N GLY A 201 -5.38 4.82 6.57
CA GLY A 201 -4.20 4.44 7.36
C GLY A 201 -4.51 3.34 8.37
N LEU A 202 -5.60 3.46 9.09
CA LEU A 202 -6.07 2.44 10.03
C LEU A 202 -6.41 1.13 9.31
N GLU A 203 -7.10 1.21 8.16
CA GLU A 203 -7.40 0.04 7.34
C GLU A 203 -6.12 -0.70 6.93
N ASN A 204 -5.14 0.02 6.36
CA ASN A 204 -3.88 -0.58 5.91
C ASN A 204 -3.05 -1.14 7.07
N GLY A 205 -2.92 -0.40 8.17
CA GLY A 205 -2.15 -0.81 9.35
C GLY A 205 -2.74 -2.06 10.02
N LEU A 206 -4.05 -2.03 10.30
CA LEU A 206 -4.73 -3.16 10.93
C LEU A 206 -4.82 -4.38 9.99
N PHE A 207 -4.90 -4.15 8.68
CA PHE A 207 -4.83 -5.23 7.70
C PHE A 207 -3.48 -5.94 7.71
N GLN A 208 -2.38 -5.20 7.85
CA GLN A 208 -1.04 -5.79 8.00
C GLN A 208 -0.90 -6.57 9.32
N THR A 209 -1.45 -6.02 10.42
CA THR A 209 -1.49 -6.73 11.70
C THR A 209 -2.28 -8.05 11.58
N GLY A 210 -3.43 -8.02 10.92
CA GLY A 210 -4.22 -9.22 10.67
C GLY A 210 -3.47 -10.28 9.84
N LYS A 211 -2.67 -9.85 8.85
CA LYS A 211 -1.80 -10.77 8.10
C LYS A 211 -0.75 -11.44 8.99
N LEU A 212 -0.19 -10.72 9.97
CA LEU A 212 0.79 -11.28 10.91
C LEU A 212 0.14 -12.34 11.81
N VAL A 213 -1.09 -12.10 12.26
CA VAL A 213 -1.86 -13.10 13.04
C VAL A 213 -2.09 -14.37 12.22
N VAL A 214 -2.48 -14.23 10.95
CA VAL A 214 -2.66 -15.37 10.05
C VAL A 214 -1.33 -16.08 9.77
N LEU A 215 -0.24 -15.34 9.62
CA LEU A 215 1.10 -15.92 9.41
C LEU A 215 1.53 -16.74 10.65
N SER A 216 1.23 -16.25 11.86
CA SER A 216 1.49 -17.01 13.10
C SER A 216 0.74 -18.35 13.12
N LEU A 217 -0.50 -18.37 12.60
CA LEU A 217 -1.24 -19.63 12.43
C LEU A 217 -0.54 -20.55 11.42
N ILE A 218 -0.09 -20.03 10.28
CA ILE A 218 0.59 -20.82 9.23
C ILE A 218 1.88 -21.44 9.76
N THR A 219 2.61 -20.76 10.65
CA THR A 219 3.83 -21.32 11.26
C THR A 219 3.57 -22.59 12.03
N SER A 220 2.36 -22.78 12.59
CA SER A 220 1.98 -24.01 13.29
C SER A 220 1.82 -25.24 12.38
N PHE A 221 1.69 -25.04 11.06
CA PHE A 221 1.59 -26.11 10.05
C PHE A 221 2.95 -26.59 9.53
N GLY A 222 4.05 -26.03 10.04
CA GLY A 222 5.42 -26.44 9.71
C GLY A 222 6.08 -25.59 8.62
N THR A 223 7.36 -25.86 8.40
CA THR A 223 8.22 -25.06 7.52
C THR A 223 7.83 -25.12 6.05
N ASN A 224 7.30 -26.26 5.58
CA ASN A 224 6.83 -26.41 4.20
C ASN A 224 5.62 -25.50 3.94
N ALA A 225 4.68 -25.37 4.86
CA ALA A 225 3.53 -24.48 4.74
C ALA A 225 3.95 -22.99 4.73
N VAL A 226 4.92 -22.62 5.57
CA VAL A 226 5.46 -21.26 5.59
C VAL A 226 6.14 -20.91 4.27
N ALA A 227 6.98 -21.82 3.76
CA ALA A 227 7.67 -21.63 2.48
C ALA A 227 6.67 -21.56 1.31
N ALA A 228 5.70 -22.47 1.26
CA ALA A 228 4.63 -22.47 0.26
C ALA A 228 3.83 -21.16 0.27
N ASN A 229 3.43 -20.70 1.46
CA ASN A 229 2.69 -19.44 1.63
C ASN A 229 3.50 -18.23 1.18
N ALA A 230 4.80 -18.16 1.49
CA ALA A 230 5.66 -17.05 1.11
C ALA A 230 5.77 -16.94 -0.42
N ILE A 231 6.01 -18.07 -1.11
CA ILE A 231 6.12 -18.10 -2.57
C ILE A 231 4.77 -17.82 -3.23
N ALA A 232 3.69 -18.43 -2.73
CA ALA A 232 2.34 -18.18 -3.25
C ALA A 232 1.95 -16.71 -3.12
N ASN A 233 2.22 -16.06 -1.99
CA ASN A 233 1.97 -14.61 -1.82
C ASN A 233 2.82 -13.76 -2.76
N SER A 234 4.07 -14.14 -3.03
CA SER A 234 4.93 -13.41 -3.96
C SER A 234 4.40 -13.47 -5.38
N ILE A 235 4.00 -14.64 -5.85
CA ILE A 235 3.43 -14.84 -7.21
C ILE A 235 2.06 -14.13 -7.33
N ALA A 236 1.15 -14.33 -6.37
CA ALA A 236 -0.15 -13.66 -6.35
C ALA A 236 0.00 -12.13 -6.28
N GLY A 237 1.02 -11.64 -5.55
CA GLY A 237 1.34 -10.22 -5.49
C GLY A 237 1.60 -9.59 -6.86
N VAL A 238 2.30 -10.29 -7.76
CA VAL A 238 2.55 -9.83 -9.13
C VAL A 238 1.25 -9.76 -9.93
N VAL A 239 0.38 -10.76 -9.80
CA VAL A 239 -0.94 -10.80 -10.48
C VAL A 239 -1.81 -9.62 -10.05
N ASN A 240 -1.69 -9.17 -8.78
CA ASN A 240 -2.50 -8.10 -8.22
C ASN A 240 -2.00 -6.68 -8.58
N VAL A 241 -0.79 -6.52 -9.16
CA VAL A 241 -0.22 -5.20 -9.51
C VAL A 241 -1.14 -4.37 -10.43
N PRO A 242 -1.70 -4.89 -11.53
CA PRO A 242 -2.59 -4.11 -12.39
C PRO A 242 -3.82 -3.59 -11.65
N GLY A 243 -4.43 -4.42 -10.79
CA GLY A 243 -5.59 -4.03 -10.00
C GLY A 243 -5.29 -2.91 -9.02
N GLN A 244 -4.14 -2.95 -8.36
CA GLN A 244 -3.67 -1.89 -7.47
C GLN A 244 -3.39 -0.59 -8.24
N ALA A 245 -2.71 -0.67 -9.39
CA ALA A 245 -2.38 0.48 -10.22
C ALA A 245 -3.65 1.18 -10.74
N ILE A 246 -4.62 0.43 -11.24
CA ILE A 246 -5.90 0.96 -11.70
C ILE A 246 -6.72 1.49 -10.52
N GLY A 247 -6.62 0.88 -9.33
CA GLY A 247 -7.21 1.41 -8.10
C GLY A 247 -6.73 2.82 -7.76
N LEU A 248 -5.44 3.10 -7.91
CA LEU A 248 -4.88 4.44 -7.75
C LEU A 248 -5.38 5.42 -8.82
N ALA A 249 -5.49 4.99 -10.08
CA ALA A 249 -6.07 5.80 -11.15
C ALA A 249 -7.56 6.10 -10.90
N MET A 250 -8.30 5.14 -10.34
CA MET A 250 -9.71 5.29 -9.98
C MET A 250 -9.92 6.41 -8.96
N ILE A 251 -9.03 6.57 -7.98
CA ILE A 251 -9.07 7.67 -7.01
C ILE A 251 -9.05 9.03 -7.72
N THR A 252 -8.20 9.19 -8.72
CA THR A 252 -8.10 10.43 -9.50
C THR A 252 -9.35 10.66 -10.35
N VAL A 253 -9.73 9.67 -11.15
CA VAL A 253 -10.82 9.82 -12.13
C VAL A 253 -12.16 10.03 -11.43
N VAL A 254 -12.48 9.17 -10.45
CA VAL A 254 -13.74 9.28 -9.69
C VAL A 254 -13.74 10.53 -8.82
N GLY A 255 -12.60 10.89 -8.19
CA GLY A 255 -12.47 12.12 -7.42
C GLY A 255 -12.77 13.36 -8.26
N GLN A 256 -12.23 13.45 -9.48
CA GLN A 256 -12.53 14.56 -10.41
C GLN A 256 -14.00 14.57 -10.84
N CYS A 257 -14.61 13.42 -11.12
CA CYS A 257 -16.03 13.34 -11.45
C CYS A 257 -16.91 13.81 -10.28
N MET A 258 -16.58 13.42 -9.06
CA MET A 258 -17.32 13.85 -7.86
C MET A 258 -17.16 15.36 -7.63
N GLY A 259 -15.97 15.90 -7.80
CA GLY A 259 -15.72 17.34 -7.74
C GLY A 259 -16.49 18.14 -8.80
N ALA A 260 -16.61 17.60 -10.00
CA ALA A 260 -17.39 18.17 -11.10
C ALA A 260 -18.91 18.00 -10.91
N GLN A 261 -19.37 17.43 -9.79
CA GLN A 261 -20.77 17.10 -9.53
C GLN A 261 -21.41 16.22 -10.61
N ALA A 262 -20.64 15.30 -11.17
CA ALA A 262 -21.05 14.37 -12.22
C ALA A 262 -21.00 12.90 -11.76
N PRO A 263 -21.85 12.50 -10.79
CA PRO A 263 -21.80 11.15 -10.20
C PRO A 263 -22.09 10.04 -11.21
N GLU A 264 -22.89 10.32 -12.26
CA GLU A 264 -23.18 9.32 -13.31
C GLU A 264 -21.93 9.04 -14.16
N GLN A 265 -21.09 10.05 -14.40
CA GLN A 265 -19.79 9.84 -15.05
C GLN A 265 -18.87 9.03 -14.13
N ALA A 266 -18.88 9.30 -12.82
CA ALA A 266 -18.12 8.52 -11.85
C ALA A 266 -18.50 7.03 -11.90
N VAL A 267 -19.81 6.70 -11.99
CA VAL A 267 -20.29 5.32 -12.17
C VAL A 267 -19.78 4.71 -13.48
N SER A 268 -19.89 5.45 -14.59
CA SER A 268 -19.47 4.99 -15.91
C SER A 268 -17.96 4.69 -15.94
N TYR A 269 -17.13 5.60 -15.44
CA TYR A 269 -15.69 5.41 -15.36
C TYR A 269 -15.29 4.28 -14.39
N THR A 270 -15.97 4.16 -13.25
CA THR A 270 -15.72 3.04 -12.32
C THR A 270 -15.96 1.70 -13.01
N ARG A 271 -17.06 1.53 -13.75
CA ARG A 271 -17.34 0.31 -14.49
C ARG A 271 -16.26 0.01 -15.54
N LYS A 272 -15.85 1.03 -16.32
CA LYS A 272 -14.79 0.90 -17.33
C LYS A 272 -13.46 0.48 -16.70
N LEU A 273 -13.06 1.14 -15.61
CA LEU A 273 -11.81 0.83 -14.92
C LEU A 273 -11.83 -0.57 -14.30
N VAL A 274 -12.93 -0.99 -13.68
CA VAL A 274 -13.09 -2.34 -13.17
C VAL A 274 -13.03 -3.36 -14.32
N SER A 275 -13.64 -3.08 -15.48
CA SER A 275 -13.53 -3.96 -16.66
C SER A 275 -12.09 -4.11 -17.15
N ILE A 276 -11.29 -3.02 -17.14
CA ILE A 276 -9.87 -3.07 -17.49
C ILE A 276 -9.10 -3.93 -16.47
N VAL A 277 -9.44 -3.84 -15.18
CA VAL A 277 -8.83 -4.71 -14.15
C VAL A 277 -9.16 -6.18 -14.44
N TYR A 278 -10.41 -6.51 -14.78
CA TYR A 278 -10.80 -7.88 -15.14
C TYR A 278 -10.01 -8.42 -16.32
N VAL A 279 -9.78 -7.61 -17.34
CA VAL A 279 -9.00 -8.04 -18.51
C VAL A 279 -7.53 -8.20 -18.15
N SER A 280 -6.91 -7.22 -17.50
CA SER A 280 -5.48 -7.22 -17.21
C SER A 280 -5.09 -8.23 -16.12
N MET A 281 -5.82 -8.28 -15.01
CA MET A 281 -5.59 -9.28 -13.96
C MET A 281 -6.03 -10.67 -14.42
N GLY A 282 -7.17 -10.76 -15.15
CA GLY A 282 -7.68 -12.03 -15.63
C GLY A 282 -6.70 -12.76 -16.55
N SER A 283 -6.01 -12.02 -17.42
CA SER A 283 -4.96 -12.64 -18.26
C SER A 283 -3.80 -13.18 -17.42
N LEU A 284 -3.36 -12.45 -16.40
CA LEU A 284 -2.30 -12.90 -15.50
C LEU A 284 -2.77 -14.04 -14.58
N ALA A 285 -4.01 -14.00 -14.10
CA ALA A 285 -4.60 -15.07 -13.30
C ALA A 285 -4.73 -16.38 -14.08
N LEU A 286 -5.10 -16.32 -15.37
CA LEU A 286 -5.10 -17.49 -16.24
C LEU A 286 -3.69 -18.08 -16.40
N ILE A 287 -2.68 -17.24 -16.63
CA ILE A 287 -1.28 -17.70 -16.67
C ILE A 287 -0.90 -18.35 -15.34
N MET A 288 -1.21 -17.72 -14.21
CA MET A 288 -0.94 -18.26 -12.87
C MET A 288 -1.64 -19.61 -12.67
N PHE A 289 -2.88 -19.78 -13.12
CA PHE A 289 -3.63 -21.02 -12.97
C PHE A 289 -2.98 -22.19 -13.73
N PHE A 290 -2.66 -22.00 -15.02
CA PHE A 290 -2.11 -23.06 -15.85
C PHE A 290 -0.63 -23.35 -15.54
N PHE A 291 0.13 -22.33 -15.16
CA PHE A 291 1.56 -22.43 -14.91
C PHE A 291 1.92 -22.42 -13.41
N ALA A 292 0.98 -22.67 -12.50
CA ALA A 292 1.23 -22.65 -11.06
C ALA A 292 2.41 -23.55 -10.65
N ALA A 293 2.44 -24.81 -11.09
CA ALA A 293 3.51 -25.75 -10.75
C ALA A 293 4.88 -25.35 -11.36
N PRO A 294 4.99 -25.01 -12.66
CA PRO A 294 6.25 -24.47 -13.21
C PRO A 294 6.73 -23.18 -12.51
N LEU A 295 5.84 -22.27 -12.14
CA LEU A 295 6.20 -21.05 -11.44
C LEU A 295 6.77 -21.35 -10.05
N CYS A 296 6.19 -22.29 -9.31
CA CYS A 296 6.71 -22.72 -8.00
C CYS A 296 8.05 -23.42 -8.12
N SER A 297 8.30 -24.18 -9.19
CA SER A 297 9.56 -24.91 -9.38
C SER A 297 10.81 -24.01 -9.52
N ILE A 298 10.62 -22.74 -9.90
CA ILE A 298 11.72 -21.76 -10.00
C ILE A 298 12.36 -21.47 -8.63
N PHE A 299 11.61 -21.65 -7.53
CA PHE A 299 12.00 -21.22 -6.19
C PHE A 299 12.67 -22.29 -5.33
N GLN A 300 13.10 -23.42 -5.89
CA GLN A 300 13.81 -24.49 -5.18
C GLN A 300 13.12 -24.95 -3.87
N LEU A 301 11.80 -25.04 -3.89
CA LEU A 301 11.00 -25.56 -2.80
C LEU A 301 11.15 -27.08 -2.67
N THR A 302 10.87 -27.62 -1.48
CA THR A 302 10.65 -29.07 -1.34
C THR A 302 9.44 -29.47 -2.22
N PRO A 303 9.38 -30.72 -2.72
CA PRO A 303 8.24 -31.18 -3.51
C PRO A 303 6.89 -30.93 -2.84
N GLU A 304 6.81 -31.21 -1.54
CA GLU A 304 5.59 -30.98 -0.73
C GLU A 304 5.21 -29.48 -0.68
N ALA A 305 6.18 -28.58 -0.43
CA ALA A 305 5.92 -27.15 -0.39
C ALA A 305 5.52 -26.60 -1.78
N ALA A 306 6.11 -27.14 -2.86
CA ALA A 306 5.78 -26.74 -4.23
C ALA A 306 4.35 -27.16 -4.58
N ASP A 307 3.92 -28.37 -4.21
CA ASP A 307 2.56 -28.86 -4.45
C ASP A 307 1.53 -28.03 -3.65
N MET A 308 1.80 -27.76 -2.36
CA MET A 308 0.96 -26.88 -1.54
C MET A 308 0.85 -25.47 -2.14
N ALA A 309 1.97 -24.88 -2.60
CA ALA A 309 1.98 -23.56 -3.21
C ALA A 309 1.19 -23.55 -4.53
N ALA A 310 1.38 -24.56 -5.38
CA ALA A 310 0.66 -24.67 -6.66
C ALA A 310 -0.86 -24.86 -6.46
N GLU A 311 -1.26 -25.61 -5.46
CA GLU A 311 -2.67 -25.81 -5.12
C GLU A 311 -3.33 -24.49 -4.68
N VAL A 312 -2.76 -23.78 -3.71
CA VAL A 312 -3.32 -22.51 -3.22
C VAL A 312 -3.30 -21.43 -4.30
N LEU A 313 -2.30 -21.43 -5.20
CA LEU A 313 -2.24 -20.50 -6.35
C LEU A 313 -3.34 -20.76 -7.37
N ARG A 314 -3.70 -22.01 -7.65
CA ARG A 314 -4.82 -22.32 -8.56
C ARG A 314 -6.14 -21.82 -7.98
N TRP A 315 -6.38 -22.06 -6.68
CA TRP A 315 -7.56 -21.52 -6.00
C TRP A 315 -7.56 -19.98 -6.05
N CYS A 316 -6.43 -19.36 -5.72
CA CYS A 316 -6.29 -17.90 -5.77
C CYS A 316 -6.59 -17.36 -7.17
N ALA A 317 -6.04 -17.96 -8.22
CA ALA A 317 -6.21 -17.52 -9.61
C ALA A 317 -7.68 -17.46 -10.04
N VAL A 318 -8.47 -18.48 -9.69
CA VAL A 318 -9.91 -18.52 -9.99
C VAL A 318 -10.64 -17.34 -9.33
N PHE A 319 -10.33 -17.05 -8.08
CA PHE A 319 -11.03 -16.00 -7.33
C PHE A 319 -10.43 -14.61 -7.54
N ASP A 320 -9.16 -14.51 -7.91
CA ASP A 320 -8.58 -13.26 -8.46
C ASP A 320 -9.33 -12.83 -9.73
N LEU A 321 -9.65 -13.78 -10.59
CA LEU A 321 -10.43 -13.53 -11.80
C LEU A 321 -11.88 -13.11 -11.50
N ILE A 322 -12.53 -13.69 -10.49
CA ILE A 322 -13.97 -13.51 -10.25
C ILE A 322 -14.26 -12.33 -9.33
N ILE A 323 -13.57 -12.23 -8.19
CA ILE A 323 -14.04 -11.38 -7.10
C ILE A 323 -13.04 -10.30 -6.65
N TRP A 324 -11.74 -10.49 -6.84
CA TRP A 324 -10.72 -9.59 -6.33
C TRP A 324 -10.89 -8.12 -6.80
N PRO A 325 -11.21 -7.83 -8.09
CA PRO A 325 -11.43 -6.45 -8.55
C PRO A 325 -12.54 -5.74 -7.79
N LEU A 326 -13.58 -6.46 -7.40
CA LEU A 326 -14.72 -5.90 -6.66
C LEU A 326 -14.43 -5.73 -5.16
N ALA A 327 -13.55 -6.58 -4.61
CA ALA A 327 -13.13 -6.50 -3.21
C ALA A 327 -12.08 -5.41 -2.94
N PHE A 328 -11.18 -5.14 -3.89
CA PHE A 328 -10.01 -4.26 -3.66
C PHE A 328 -9.91 -3.05 -4.60
N THR A 329 -10.39 -3.14 -5.84
CA THR A 329 -10.35 -1.99 -6.76
C THR A 329 -11.59 -1.12 -6.60
N LEU A 330 -12.79 -1.70 -6.56
CA LEU A 330 -14.05 -0.96 -6.43
C LEU A 330 -14.10 -0.03 -5.19
N PRO A 331 -13.63 -0.40 -3.98
CA PRO A 331 -13.67 0.50 -2.84
C PRO A 331 -12.86 1.80 -3.02
N ASN A 332 -11.92 1.85 -3.96
CA ASN A 332 -11.21 3.10 -4.28
C ASN A 332 -12.14 4.15 -4.90
N ALA A 333 -13.21 3.74 -5.62
CA ALA A 333 -14.24 4.65 -6.08
C ALA A 333 -15.05 5.25 -4.90
N LEU A 334 -15.37 4.43 -3.91
CA LEU A 334 -16.06 4.89 -2.70
C LEU A 334 -15.18 5.86 -1.88
N ARG A 335 -13.89 5.54 -1.71
CA ARG A 335 -12.92 6.44 -1.06
C ARG A 335 -12.76 7.75 -1.79
N ALA A 336 -12.70 7.72 -3.13
CA ALA A 336 -12.60 8.91 -3.96
C ALA A 336 -13.83 9.82 -3.85
N ALA A 337 -14.99 9.26 -3.54
CA ALA A 337 -16.21 10.00 -3.26
C ALA A 337 -16.30 10.54 -1.82
N GLY A 338 -15.40 10.13 -0.92
CA GLY A 338 -15.40 10.54 0.48
C GLY A 338 -15.90 9.47 1.48
N ASP A 339 -16.27 8.26 1.01
CA ASP A 339 -16.85 7.18 1.84
C ASP A 339 -15.78 6.27 2.46
N ALA A 340 -14.67 6.86 2.93
CA ALA A 340 -13.51 6.12 3.44
C ALA A 340 -13.78 5.41 4.77
N VAL A 341 -14.59 5.99 5.65
CA VAL A 341 -14.96 5.36 6.93
C VAL A 341 -15.74 4.06 6.71
N PHE A 342 -16.67 4.06 5.74
CA PHE A 342 -17.42 2.86 5.39
C PHE A 342 -16.49 1.77 4.83
N THR A 343 -15.60 2.12 3.90
CA THR A 343 -14.66 1.13 3.33
C THR A 343 -13.74 0.56 4.39
N MET A 344 -13.22 1.38 5.30
CA MET A 344 -12.43 0.93 6.45
C MET A 344 -13.22 -0.03 7.35
N ALA A 345 -14.42 0.35 7.76
CA ALA A 345 -15.23 -0.46 8.67
C ALA A 345 -15.53 -1.85 8.09
N VAL A 346 -15.92 -1.91 6.81
CA VAL A 346 -16.18 -3.17 6.10
C VAL A 346 -14.92 -4.01 5.98
N SER A 347 -13.80 -3.39 5.58
CA SER A 347 -12.54 -4.11 5.41
C SER A 347 -12.02 -4.68 6.73
N LEU A 348 -12.11 -3.93 7.82
CA LEU A 348 -11.67 -4.38 9.14
C LEU A 348 -12.61 -5.46 9.71
N ALA A 349 -13.92 -5.25 9.65
CA ALA A 349 -14.88 -6.25 10.11
C ALA A 349 -14.70 -7.57 9.34
N SER A 350 -14.55 -7.49 8.01
CA SER A 350 -14.33 -8.68 7.18
C SER A 350 -13.00 -9.37 7.51
N MET A 351 -11.93 -8.61 7.69
CA MET A 351 -10.62 -9.15 8.04
C MET A 351 -10.64 -9.92 9.36
N PHE A 352 -11.21 -9.36 10.42
CA PHE A 352 -11.21 -9.98 11.73
C PHE A 352 -12.19 -11.14 11.83
N LEU A 353 -13.42 -10.98 11.30
CA LEU A 353 -14.47 -11.99 11.41
C LEU A 353 -14.25 -13.14 10.43
N PHE A 354 -14.05 -12.83 9.16
CA PHE A 354 -13.99 -13.84 8.12
C PHE A 354 -12.57 -14.34 7.85
N ARG A 355 -11.61 -13.45 7.63
CA ARG A 355 -10.25 -13.91 7.30
C ARG A 355 -9.57 -14.58 8.49
N ILE A 356 -9.51 -13.93 9.65
CA ILE A 356 -8.89 -14.53 10.85
C ILE A 356 -9.77 -15.64 11.41
N GLY A 357 -11.05 -15.36 11.69
CA GLY A 357 -11.95 -16.34 12.32
C GLY A 357 -12.07 -17.63 11.51
N PHE A 358 -12.32 -17.54 10.21
CA PHE A 358 -12.41 -18.72 9.35
C PHE A 358 -11.06 -19.39 9.09
N SER A 359 -9.92 -18.65 9.13
CA SER A 359 -8.60 -19.30 9.06
C SER A 359 -8.41 -20.30 10.18
N TYR A 360 -8.75 -19.96 11.40
CA TYR A 360 -8.69 -20.90 12.52
C TYR A 360 -9.71 -22.04 12.37
N LEU A 361 -10.95 -21.73 12.01
CA LEU A 361 -12.02 -22.74 11.86
C LEU A 361 -11.71 -23.76 10.75
N LEU A 362 -11.18 -23.30 9.60
CA LEU A 362 -10.93 -24.16 8.46
C LEU A 362 -9.61 -24.92 8.54
N SER A 363 -8.60 -24.36 9.22
CA SER A 363 -7.23 -24.87 9.15
C SER A 363 -6.78 -25.67 10.37
N CYS A 364 -7.40 -25.47 11.54
CA CYS A 364 -7.01 -26.18 12.75
C CYS A 364 -7.63 -27.59 12.83
N SER A 365 -6.97 -28.50 13.55
CA SER A 365 -7.39 -29.89 13.75
C SER A 365 -8.74 -30.04 14.48
N TRP A 366 -9.17 -29.05 15.26
CA TRP A 366 -10.50 -29.02 15.89
C TRP A 366 -11.61 -28.51 14.94
N GLY A 367 -11.25 -28.02 13.74
CA GLY A 367 -12.16 -27.59 12.68
C GLY A 367 -12.18 -28.57 11.51
N LEU A 368 -11.92 -28.08 10.28
CA LEU A 368 -11.90 -28.90 9.06
C LEU A 368 -10.52 -29.47 8.70
N ASP A 369 -9.47 -29.09 9.42
CA ASP A 369 -8.07 -29.57 9.25
C ASP A 369 -7.51 -29.43 7.83
N LEU A 370 -7.86 -28.34 7.16
CA LEU A 370 -7.40 -28.06 5.78
C LEU A 370 -6.00 -27.41 5.71
N GLY A 371 -5.36 -27.16 6.87
CA GLY A 371 -4.01 -26.59 6.94
C GLY A 371 -3.89 -25.26 6.15
N LEU A 372 -2.86 -25.14 5.32
CA LEU A 372 -2.60 -23.94 4.51
C LEU A 372 -3.76 -23.61 3.56
N LEU A 373 -4.36 -24.60 2.93
CA LEU A 373 -5.49 -24.39 2.01
C LEU A 373 -6.67 -23.74 2.74
N GLY A 374 -6.95 -24.13 3.99
CA GLY A 374 -8.01 -23.53 4.81
C GLY A 374 -7.80 -22.03 5.02
N VAL A 375 -6.56 -21.59 5.25
CA VAL A 375 -6.22 -20.16 5.36
C VAL A 375 -6.51 -19.40 4.08
N TRP A 376 -6.17 -19.95 2.92
CA TRP A 376 -6.42 -19.32 1.63
C TRP A 376 -7.92 -19.30 1.28
N ILE A 377 -8.66 -20.34 1.62
CA ILE A 377 -10.12 -20.34 1.48
C ILE A 377 -10.75 -19.26 2.38
N ALA A 378 -10.30 -19.11 3.63
CA ALA A 378 -10.77 -18.04 4.51
C ALA A 378 -10.49 -16.63 3.91
N MET A 379 -9.34 -16.45 3.27
CA MET A 379 -9.01 -15.23 2.54
C MET A 379 -9.99 -14.98 1.39
N ILE A 380 -10.35 -16.01 0.64
CA ILE A 380 -11.32 -15.92 -0.46
C ILE A 380 -12.72 -15.58 0.07
N ILE A 381 -13.14 -16.16 1.19
CA ILE A 381 -14.41 -15.83 1.85
C ILE A 381 -14.42 -14.34 2.25
N ASP A 382 -13.33 -13.84 2.84
CA ASP A 382 -13.17 -12.40 3.15
C ASP A 382 -13.36 -11.54 1.89
N TRP A 383 -12.81 -11.92 0.74
CA TRP A 383 -12.98 -11.19 -0.52
C TRP A 383 -14.44 -11.17 -1.00
N TRP A 384 -15.15 -12.29 -0.89
CA TRP A 384 -16.55 -12.37 -1.24
C TRP A 384 -17.42 -11.45 -0.38
N VAL A 385 -17.23 -11.48 0.93
CA VAL A 385 -17.98 -10.63 1.86
C VAL A 385 -17.75 -9.15 1.56
N ARG A 386 -16.50 -8.75 1.39
CA ARG A 386 -16.16 -7.36 1.02
C ARG A 386 -16.79 -6.96 -0.29
N ALA A 387 -16.61 -7.77 -1.33
CA ALA A 387 -17.13 -7.46 -2.65
C ALA A 387 -18.64 -7.30 -2.66
N LEU A 388 -19.39 -8.20 -2.02
CA LEU A 388 -20.85 -8.12 -1.93
C LEU A 388 -21.30 -6.83 -1.22
N ILE A 389 -20.66 -6.47 -0.12
CA ILE A 389 -20.99 -5.26 0.63
C ILE A 389 -20.63 -4.00 -0.18
N PHE A 390 -19.47 -3.98 -0.86
CA PHE A 390 -19.06 -2.84 -1.68
C PHE A 390 -19.91 -2.69 -2.93
N ILE A 391 -20.29 -3.79 -3.59
CA ILE A 391 -21.25 -3.77 -4.71
C ILE A 391 -22.58 -3.22 -4.25
N PHE A 392 -23.11 -3.71 -3.14
CA PHE A 392 -24.38 -3.23 -2.58
C PHE A 392 -24.31 -1.72 -2.29
N ARG A 393 -23.26 -1.25 -1.63
CA ARG A 393 -23.04 0.19 -1.35
C ARG A 393 -22.95 1.01 -2.62
N PHE A 394 -22.23 0.50 -3.62
CA PHE A 394 -22.05 1.17 -4.91
C PHE A 394 -23.39 1.30 -5.66
N VAL A 395 -24.16 0.22 -5.75
CA VAL A 395 -25.46 0.17 -6.43
C VAL A 395 -26.51 1.04 -5.71
N GLN A 396 -26.52 1.00 -4.37
CA GLN A 396 -27.43 1.83 -3.55
C GLN A 396 -27.21 3.33 -3.79
N GLY A 397 -26.03 3.75 -4.22
CA GLY A 397 -25.76 5.13 -4.60
C GLY A 397 -25.67 6.13 -3.45
N LYS A 398 -25.63 5.70 -2.19
CA LYS A 398 -25.49 6.62 -1.02
C LYS A 398 -24.21 7.44 -1.09
N TRP A 399 -23.12 6.86 -1.61
CA TRP A 399 -21.83 7.52 -1.80
C TRP A 399 -21.89 8.74 -2.74
N LYS A 400 -22.85 8.78 -3.69
CA LYS A 400 -23.06 9.90 -4.63
C LYS A 400 -23.47 11.20 -3.94
N ARG A 401 -24.00 11.12 -2.72
CA ARG A 401 -24.50 12.25 -1.94
C ARG A 401 -23.49 12.80 -0.94
N ILE A 402 -22.35 12.14 -0.78
CA ILE A 402 -21.32 12.59 0.14
C ILE A 402 -20.64 13.83 -0.44
N ARG A 403 -20.53 14.87 0.37
CA ARG A 403 -19.82 16.11 0.04
C ARG A 403 -18.59 16.21 0.93
N LEU A 404 -17.43 16.07 0.33
CA LEU A 404 -16.15 16.21 1.03
C LEU A 404 -15.63 17.65 0.94
N ILE A 405 -15.90 18.32 -0.19
CA ILE A 405 -15.49 19.70 -0.49
C ILE A 405 -16.69 20.63 -0.71
#